data_ae68ce4bfa33324ea0a46a015b24beea
#
_entry.id   ae68ce4bfa33324ea0a46a015b24beea
#
_cell.length_a   1.000
_cell.length_b   1.000
_cell.length_c   1.000
_cell.angle_alpha   90.00
_cell.angle_beta   90.00
_cell.angle_gamma   90.00
#
_symmetry.space_group_name_H-M   'P 1'
#
loop_
_entity.id
_entity.type
_entity.pdbx_description
1 polymer ?
#
loop_
_entity_poly.entity_id
_entity_poly.type
_entity_poly.pdbx_seq_one_letter_code
_entity_poly.pdbx_strand_id
1 'polypeptide(L)'
;MSFNFADVSTTGWIAVGALAALAVVLLCAALCGGLYHQSPMYRNRQAYAESVSEQQQAAEDLGASEQETRDALYWKYQRVAVERFGLENVEHAVHDSTDISVIGDIRLTKLVYCRLLMAELPATSRLFGFELDATRCQGAIFDAENDFHGVYYLYGLTGLVLLAGFLLFFAGRALWRMAREPRRYLTLPVCAFGMAAVILIVNAYFSASVLRRPNASFYLSAALAALYCLTAHDGAAPSEKEVSAS
;
A
#
# COMPACT_ATOMS: atom_id res chain seq x y z
N MET A 1 36.69 27.47 -8.76
CA MET A 1 36.73 26.06 -9.18
C MET A 1 35.46 25.74 -9.94
N SER A 2 35.49 25.69 -11.26
CA SER A 2 34.36 25.28 -12.08
C SER A 2 34.32 23.76 -12.14
N PHE A 3 33.28 23.17 -11.57
CA PHE A 3 33.07 21.72 -11.64
C PHE A 3 32.72 21.35 -13.08
N ASN A 4 33.56 20.57 -13.73
CA ASN A 4 33.34 20.14 -15.09
C ASN A 4 32.56 18.80 -15.07
N PHE A 5 31.26 18.85 -15.36
CA PHE A 5 30.37 17.68 -15.36
C PHE A 5 30.71 16.65 -16.44
N ALA A 6 31.66 16.94 -17.35
CA ALA A 6 32.04 16.04 -18.45
C ALA A 6 32.94 14.89 -18.00
N ASP A 7 33.59 14.96 -16.84
CA ASP A 7 34.58 13.99 -16.34
C ASP A 7 34.04 12.91 -15.43
N VAL A 8 32.72 12.94 -15.16
CA VAL A 8 32.08 11.92 -14.28
C VAL A 8 31.91 10.63 -15.07
N SER A 9 32.53 9.55 -14.60
CA SER A 9 32.40 8.22 -15.21
C SER A 9 30.92 7.77 -15.21
N THR A 10 30.53 6.89 -16.12
CA THR A 10 29.17 6.32 -16.21
C THR A 10 28.71 5.75 -14.86
N THR A 11 29.62 5.16 -14.09
CA THR A 11 29.40 4.64 -12.73
C THR A 11 29.07 5.76 -11.75
N GLY A 12 29.71 6.92 -11.88
CA GLY A 12 29.41 8.10 -11.07
C GLY A 12 27.98 8.64 -11.32
N TRP A 13 27.54 8.65 -12.57
CA TRP A 13 26.16 9.07 -12.89
C TRP A 13 25.10 8.10 -12.39
N ILE A 14 25.40 6.78 -12.42
CA ILE A 14 24.50 5.76 -11.82
C ILE A 14 24.40 5.96 -10.31
N ALA A 15 25.54 6.21 -9.64
CA ALA A 15 25.55 6.47 -8.19
C ALA A 15 24.78 7.75 -7.82
N VAL A 16 24.96 8.84 -8.58
CA VAL A 16 24.22 10.09 -8.38
C VAL A 16 22.72 9.89 -8.62
N GLY A 17 22.34 9.14 -9.67
CA GLY A 17 20.95 8.81 -9.94
C GLY A 17 20.31 7.97 -8.84
N ALA A 18 21.03 6.97 -8.33
CA ALA A 18 20.57 6.12 -7.22
C ALA A 18 20.41 6.92 -5.92
N LEU A 19 21.38 7.81 -5.60
CA LEU A 19 21.30 8.68 -4.44
C LEU A 19 20.15 9.70 -4.56
N ALA A 20 19.93 10.27 -5.74
CA ALA A 20 18.81 11.16 -5.98
C ALA A 20 17.47 10.45 -5.84
N ALA A 21 17.33 9.24 -6.38
CA ALA A 21 16.14 8.41 -6.22
C ALA A 21 15.91 8.05 -4.75
N LEU A 22 16.94 7.67 -4.01
CA LEU A 22 16.84 7.39 -2.57
C LEU A 22 16.43 8.64 -1.78
N ALA A 23 17.03 9.80 -2.06
CA ALA A 23 16.69 11.05 -1.42
C ALA A 23 15.22 11.44 -1.67
N VAL A 24 14.73 11.25 -2.88
CA VAL A 24 13.32 11.48 -3.23
C VAL A 24 12.41 10.52 -2.48
N VAL A 25 12.73 9.23 -2.39
CA VAL A 25 11.94 8.24 -1.63
C VAL A 25 11.90 8.61 -0.15
N LEU A 26 13.04 8.99 0.44
CA LEU A 26 13.11 9.42 1.84
C LEU A 26 12.34 10.72 2.09
N LEU A 27 12.42 11.68 1.18
CA LEU A 27 11.65 12.92 1.26
C LEU A 27 10.15 12.65 1.17
N CYS A 28 9.72 11.80 0.23
CA CYS A 28 8.32 11.39 0.11
C CYS A 28 7.85 10.65 1.36
N ALA A 29 8.65 9.74 1.91
CA ALA A 29 8.32 9.04 3.14
C ALA A 29 8.18 10.00 4.33
N ALA A 30 9.08 10.98 4.46
CA ALA A 30 9.03 11.99 5.50
C ALA A 30 7.80 12.92 5.34
N LEU A 31 7.51 13.38 4.12
CA LEU A 31 6.33 14.20 3.83
C LEU A 31 5.04 13.41 4.05
N CYS A 32 4.96 12.16 3.58
CA CYS A 32 3.81 11.29 3.81
C CYS A 32 3.61 11.00 5.29
N GLY A 33 4.68 10.75 6.05
CA GLY A 33 4.64 10.59 7.49
C GLY A 33 4.14 11.86 8.19
N GLY A 34 4.68 13.03 7.85
CA GLY A 34 4.23 14.30 8.42
C GLY A 34 2.78 14.63 8.10
N LEU A 35 2.34 14.41 6.86
CA LEU A 35 0.95 14.59 6.45
C LEU A 35 0.01 13.56 7.10
N TYR A 36 0.48 12.31 7.28
CA TYR A 36 -0.28 11.28 7.97
C TYR A 36 -0.59 11.67 9.41
N HIS A 37 0.40 12.15 10.17
CA HIS A 37 0.20 12.61 11.56
C HIS A 37 -0.75 13.81 11.68
N GLN A 38 -0.87 14.63 10.64
CA GLN A 38 -1.81 15.76 10.60
C GLN A 38 -3.19 15.36 10.07
N SER A 39 -3.34 14.14 9.54
CA SER A 39 -4.58 13.68 8.91
C SER A 39 -5.71 13.47 9.93
N PRO A 40 -6.98 13.69 9.53
CA PRO A 40 -8.13 13.31 10.33
C PRO A 40 -8.12 11.84 10.75
N MET A 41 -7.57 10.99 9.90
CA MET A 41 -7.46 9.55 10.11
C MET A 41 -6.51 9.21 11.27
N TYR A 42 -5.37 9.90 11.40
CA TYR A 42 -4.47 9.74 12.53
C TYR A 42 -5.11 10.22 13.83
N ARG A 43 -5.78 11.37 13.80
CA ARG A 43 -6.52 11.91 14.95
C ARG A 43 -7.65 10.98 15.40
N ASN A 44 -8.40 10.42 14.47
CA ASN A 44 -9.42 9.43 14.78
C ASN A 44 -8.81 8.17 15.42
N ARG A 45 -7.67 7.71 14.92
CA ARG A 45 -6.96 6.56 15.49
C ARG A 45 -6.48 6.84 16.91
N GLN A 46 -5.95 8.04 17.18
CA GLN A 46 -5.59 8.45 18.55
C GLN A 46 -6.82 8.52 19.47
N ALA A 47 -7.91 9.13 19.03
CA ALA A 47 -9.14 9.20 19.81
C ALA A 47 -9.71 7.80 20.11
N TYR A 48 -9.58 6.84 19.17
CA TYR A 48 -9.93 5.44 19.43
C TYR A 48 -8.98 4.81 20.46
N ALA A 49 -7.68 5.02 20.33
CA ALA A 49 -6.73 4.52 21.30
C ALA A 49 -6.98 5.06 22.71
N GLU A 50 -7.22 6.36 22.83
CA GLU A 50 -7.59 7.01 24.10
C GLU A 50 -8.88 6.42 24.68
N SER A 51 -9.93 6.25 23.88
CA SER A 51 -11.20 5.69 24.36
C SER A 51 -11.08 4.24 24.81
N VAL A 52 -10.19 3.45 24.23
CA VAL A 52 -9.93 2.08 24.64
C VAL A 52 -9.13 2.06 25.94
N SER A 53 -8.10 2.91 26.06
CA SER A 53 -7.32 3.01 27.31
C SER A 53 -8.17 3.51 28.50
N GLU A 54 -9.05 4.48 28.28
CA GLU A 54 -10.00 4.94 29.31
C GLU A 54 -10.94 3.81 29.76
N GLN A 55 -11.43 2.99 28.82
CA GLN A 55 -12.29 1.86 29.18
C GLN A 55 -11.54 0.77 29.93
N GLN A 56 -10.29 0.53 29.58
CA GLN A 56 -9.42 -0.41 30.31
C GLN A 56 -9.21 0.08 31.75
N GLN A 57 -8.85 1.35 31.90
CA GLN A 57 -8.61 1.93 33.21
C GLN A 57 -9.88 1.94 34.08
N ALA A 58 -11.04 2.25 33.50
CA ALA A 58 -12.32 2.19 34.20
C ALA A 58 -12.70 0.76 34.61
N ALA A 59 -12.33 -0.26 33.84
CA ALA A 59 -12.57 -1.66 34.18
C ALA A 59 -11.62 -2.13 35.31
N GLU A 60 -10.36 -1.72 35.27
CA GLU A 60 -9.37 -1.99 36.33
C GLU A 60 -9.80 -1.33 37.66
N ASP A 61 -10.28 -0.09 37.62
CA ASP A 61 -10.79 0.63 38.77
C ASP A 61 -12.02 -0.07 39.39
N LEU A 62 -12.79 -0.83 38.60
CA LEU A 62 -13.91 -1.66 39.05
C LEU A 62 -13.47 -3.04 39.54
N GLY A 63 -12.17 -3.35 39.53
CA GLY A 63 -11.61 -4.61 39.99
C GLY A 63 -11.75 -5.78 39.00
N ALA A 64 -12.04 -5.50 37.73
CA ALA A 64 -12.02 -6.51 36.69
C ALA A 64 -10.59 -7.01 36.45
N SER A 65 -10.44 -8.31 36.19
CA SER A 65 -9.13 -8.84 35.79
C SER A 65 -8.75 -8.32 34.42
N GLU A 66 -7.43 -8.25 34.15
CA GLU A 66 -6.92 -7.85 32.82
C GLU A 66 -7.52 -8.71 31.71
N GLN A 67 -7.69 -10.01 31.96
CA GLN A 67 -8.28 -10.94 31.01
C GLN A 67 -9.75 -10.63 30.71
N GLU A 68 -10.58 -10.38 31.76
CA GLU A 68 -11.98 -10.02 31.58
C GLU A 68 -12.14 -8.72 30.80
N THR A 69 -11.26 -7.77 31.03
CA THR A 69 -11.24 -6.50 30.30
C THR A 69 -10.89 -6.72 28.82
N ARG A 70 -9.88 -7.54 28.53
CA ARG A 70 -9.51 -7.91 27.15
C ARG A 70 -10.67 -8.59 26.43
N ASP A 71 -11.28 -9.61 27.05
CA ASP A 71 -12.40 -10.36 26.48
C ASP A 71 -13.58 -9.44 26.17
N ALA A 72 -13.90 -8.52 27.06
CA ALA A 72 -14.96 -7.53 26.84
C ALA A 72 -14.65 -6.58 25.67
N LEU A 73 -13.40 -6.16 25.52
CA LEU A 73 -12.96 -5.32 24.39
C LEU A 73 -12.99 -6.09 23.06
N TYR A 74 -12.51 -7.33 23.01
CA TYR A 74 -12.60 -8.18 21.83
C TYR A 74 -14.07 -8.37 21.45
N TRP A 75 -14.92 -8.74 22.40
CA TRP A 75 -16.35 -8.91 22.17
C TRP A 75 -16.99 -7.63 21.63
N LYS A 76 -16.65 -6.48 22.18
CA LYS A 76 -17.22 -5.19 21.79
C LYS A 76 -16.84 -4.79 20.36
N TYR A 77 -15.54 -4.85 20.03
CA TYR A 77 -15.01 -4.33 18.75
C TYR A 77 -14.99 -5.38 17.64
N GLN A 78 -14.81 -6.65 17.99
CA GLN A 78 -14.73 -7.75 17.03
C GLN A 78 -16.01 -8.62 17.04
N ARG A 79 -17.10 -8.10 17.56
CA ARG A 79 -18.33 -8.84 17.82
C ARG A 79 -18.72 -9.81 16.70
N VAL A 80 -18.76 -9.36 15.44
CA VAL A 80 -19.19 -10.19 14.31
C VAL A 80 -18.20 -11.33 14.05
N ALA A 81 -16.91 -11.08 14.21
CA ALA A 81 -15.90 -12.12 14.09
C ALA A 81 -15.97 -13.11 15.25
N VAL A 82 -16.19 -12.60 16.49
CA VAL A 82 -16.35 -13.44 17.69
C VAL A 82 -17.61 -14.32 17.60
N GLU A 83 -18.73 -13.78 17.14
CA GLU A 83 -19.97 -14.56 16.95
C GLU A 83 -19.81 -15.67 15.92
N ARG A 84 -19.01 -15.45 14.87
CA ARG A 84 -18.81 -16.42 13.81
C ARG A 84 -17.71 -17.44 14.10
N PHE A 85 -16.57 -17.00 14.59
CA PHE A 85 -15.35 -17.81 14.68
C PHE A 85 -14.99 -18.19 16.12
N GLY A 86 -15.62 -17.59 17.14
CA GLY A 86 -15.31 -17.75 18.54
C GLY A 86 -14.25 -16.79 19.06
N LEU A 87 -14.31 -16.48 20.36
CA LEU A 87 -13.44 -15.50 21.01
C LEU A 87 -11.96 -15.92 20.93
N GLU A 88 -11.64 -17.17 21.25
CA GLU A 88 -10.27 -17.72 21.24
C GLU A 88 -9.59 -17.57 19.86
N ASN A 89 -10.31 -17.85 18.77
CA ASN A 89 -9.78 -17.71 17.41
C ASN A 89 -9.55 -16.24 17.04
N VAL A 90 -10.44 -15.35 17.46
CA VAL A 90 -10.28 -13.91 17.22
C VAL A 90 -9.11 -13.37 18.03
N GLU A 91 -9.00 -13.72 19.28
CA GLU A 91 -7.88 -13.34 20.15
C GLU A 91 -6.53 -13.79 19.54
N HIS A 92 -6.44 -15.05 19.11
CA HIS A 92 -5.26 -15.57 18.44
C HIS A 92 -4.94 -14.82 17.13
N ALA A 93 -5.96 -14.50 16.33
CA ALA A 93 -5.78 -13.77 15.08
C ALA A 93 -5.32 -12.32 15.27
N VAL A 94 -5.63 -11.71 16.42
CA VAL A 94 -5.23 -10.35 16.80
C VAL A 94 -3.93 -10.32 17.59
N HIS A 95 -3.48 -11.48 18.09
CA HIS A 95 -2.35 -11.61 19.04
C HIS A 95 -1.02 -10.99 18.56
N ASP A 96 -0.83 -10.82 17.26
CA ASP A 96 0.32 -10.08 16.72
C ASP A 96 0.29 -8.56 17.06
N SER A 97 -0.85 -8.05 17.54
CA SER A 97 -0.98 -6.70 18.08
C SER A 97 -1.10 -6.76 19.59
N THR A 98 0.02 -6.65 20.29
CA THR A 98 0.09 -6.56 21.76
C THR A 98 -0.56 -5.28 22.30
N ASP A 99 -0.90 -4.35 21.45
CA ASP A 99 -1.49 -3.06 21.80
C ASP A 99 -3.02 -3.13 21.76
N ILE A 100 -3.65 -3.13 22.92
CA ILE A 100 -5.11 -3.11 23.12
C ILE A 100 -5.76 -1.95 22.37
N SER A 101 -5.06 -0.82 22.23
CA SER A 101 -5.56 0.34 21.50
C SER A 101 -5.88 0.07 20.03
N VAL A 102 -5.31 -0.98 19.46
CA VAL A 102 -5.51 -1.38 18.06
C VAL A 102 -6.80 -2.19 17.88
N ILE A 103 -7.35 -2.79 18.93
CA ILE A 103 -8.56 -3.65 18.87
C ILE A 103 -9.76 -2.86 18.33
N GLY A 104 -9.85 -1.57 18.63
CA GLY A 104 -10.93 -0.67 18.17
C GLY A 104 -10.83 -0.22 16.71
N ASP A 105 -9.75 -0.59 15.98
CA ASP A 105 -9.59 -0.20 14.57
C ASP A 105 -10.51 -1.03 13.67
N ILE A 106 -11.45 -0.37 12.98
CA ILE A 106 -12.38 -1.01 12.03
C ILE A 106 -11.65 -1.74 10.89
N ARG A 107 -10.44 -1.27 10.52
CA ARG A 107 -9.61 -1.93 9.50
C ARG A 107 -9.07 -3.25 10.01
N LEU A 108 -8.67 -3.29 11.27
CA LEU A 108 -8.25 -4.53 11.92
C LEU A 108 -9.41 -5.51 12.00
N THR A 109 -10.63 -5.04 12.36
CA THR A 109 -11.83 -5.88 12.38
C THR A 109 -12.06 -6.58 11.05
N LYS A 110 -12.00 -5.85 9.95
CA LYS A 110 -12.15 -6.41 8.61
C LYS A 110 -11.02 -7.34 8.22
N LEU A 111 -9.79 -6.99 8.58
CA LEU A 111 -8.62 -7.82 8.30
C LEU A 111 -8.66 -9.15 9.07
N VAL A 112 -9.03 -9.11 10.36
CA VAL A 112 -9.20 -10.29 11.21
C VAL A 112 -10.26 -11.22 10.63
N TYR A 113 -11.41 -10.65 10.23
CA TYR A 113 -12.48 -11.41 9.59
C TYR A 113 -11.98 -12.13 8.32
N CYS A 114 -11.29 -11.43 7.42
CA CYS A 114 -10.73 -12.02 6.20
C CYS A 114 -9.66 -13.10 6.52
N ARG A 115 -8.83 -12.88 7.54
CA ARG A 115 -7.80 -13.84 7.96
C ARG A 115 -8.43 -15.14 8.47
N LEU A 116 -9.42 -15.04 9.34
CA LEU A 116 -10.15 -16.20 9.87
C LEU A 116 -10.93 -16.93 8.79
N LEU A 117 -11.61 -16.19 7.91
CA LEU A 117 -12.29 -16.77 6.75
C LEU A 117 -11.33 -17.55 5.85
N MET A 118 -10.15 -16.99 5.55
CA MET A 118 -9.13 -17.69 4.76
C MET A 118 -8.61 -18.95 5.46
N ALA A 119 -8.58 -18.98 6.79
CA ALA A 119 -8.17 -20.17 7.54
C ALA A 119 -9.18 -21.31 7.49
N GLU A 120 -10.49 -20.99 7.41
CA GLU A 120 -11.57 -21.99 7.27
C GLU A 120 -11.67 -22.57 5.85
N LEU A 121 -11.26 -21.80 4.84
CA LEU A 121 -11.39 -22.18 3.45
C LEU A 121 -10.31 -23.20 3.02
N PRO A 122 -10.56 -23.98 1.96
CA PRO A 122 -9.58 -24.90 1.40
C PRO A 122 -8.26 -24.21 1.04
N ALA A 123 -7.15 -24.94 1.06
CA ALA A 123 -5.81 -24.42 0.72
C ALA A 123 -5.75 -23.77 -0.68
N THR A 124 -6.62 -24.18 -1.61
CA THR A 124 -6.78 -23.57 -2.94
C THR A 124 -7.17 -22.10 -2.87
N SER A 125 -7.89 -21.68 -1.83
CA SER A 125 -8.27 -20.29 -1.62
C SER A 125 -7.05 -19.38 -1.32
N ARG A 126 -5.96 -19.94 -0.80
CA ARG A 126 -4.69 -19.19 -0.64
C ARG A 126 -4.05 -18.88 -1.98
N LEU A 127 -4.29 -19.72 -3.01
CA LEU A 127 -3.75 -19.52 -4.36
C LEU A 127 -4.64 -18.60 -5.21
N PHE A 128 -5.96 -18.75 -5.11
CA PHE A 128 -6.90 -18.09 -6.01
C PHE A 128 -7.82 -17.06 -5.32
N GLY A 129 -7.75 -16.96 -3.99
CA GLY A 129 -8.61 -16.09 -3.21
C GLY A 129 -9.98 -16.67 -2.92
N PHE A 130 -10.88 -15.82 -2.47
CA PHE A 130 -12.29 -16.15 -2.23
C PHE A 130 -13.20 -15.04 -2.78
N GLU A 131 -14.46 -15.37 -3.01
CA GLU A 131 -15.44 -14.44 -3.55
C GLU A 131 -15.78 -13.33 -2.53
N LEU A 132 -16.03 -12.11 -3.03
CA LEU A 132 -16.40 -10.97 -2.18
C LEU A 132 -17.64 -11.24 -1.32
N ASP A 133 -18.59 -12.04 -1.84
CA ASP A 133 -19.79 -12.42 -1.07
C ASP A 133 -19.47 -13.25 0.18
N ALA A 134 -18.34 -13.97 0.21
CA ALA A 134 -17.89 -14.67 1.41
C ALA A 134 -17.55 -13.73 2.57
N THR A 135 -17.25 -12.46 2.27
CA THR A 135 -17.00 -11.42 3.28
C THR A 135 -18.28 -10.79 3.81
N ARG A 136 -19.44 -11.14 3.30
CA ARG A 136 -20.72 -10.63 3.80
C ARG A 136 -21.14 -11.37 5.05
N CYS A 137 -21.40 -10.62 6.10
CA CYS A 137 -21.95 -11.16 7.34
C CYS A 137 -22.91 -10.12 7.98
N GLN A 138 -24.08 -10.56 8.40
CA GLN A 138 -25.08 -9.71 9.07
C GLN A 138 -25.41 -8.39 8.32
N GLY A 139 -25.42 -8.43 6.98
CA GLY A 139 -25.71 -7.25 6.16
C GLY A 139 -24.53 -6.28 5.96
N ALA A 140 -23.39 -6.53 6.58
CA ALA A 140 -22.15 -5.77 6.38
C ALA A 140 -21.16 -6.52 5.48
N ILE A 141 -20.24 -5.77 4.86
CA ILE A 141 -19.14 -6.32 4.06
C ILE A 141 -17.84 -6.11 4.84
N PHE A 142 -17.16 -7.21 5.16
CA PHE A 142 -15.89 -7.24 5.86
C PHE A 142 -14.73 -7.36 4.85
N ASP A 143 -14.69 -6.46 3.89
CA ASP A 143 -13.61 -6.39 2.90
C ASP A 143 -12.39 -5.67 3.47
N ALA A 144 -11.20 -6.23 3.27
CA ALA A 144 -9.96 -5.67 3.79
C ALA A 144 -9.71 -4.24 3.23
N GLU A 145 -9.46 -3.28 4.12
CA GLU A 145 -9.27 -1.86 3.76
C GLU A 145 -7.82 -1.52 3.38
N ASN A 146 -7.10 -2.46 2.82
CA ASN A 146 -5.78 -2.28 2.24
C ASN A 146 -5.81 -2.96 0.87
N ASP A 147 -5.38 -2.25 -0.19
CA ASP A 147 -5.50 -2.79 -1.54
C ASP A 147 -4.69 -4.07 -1.76
N PHE A 148 -3.51 -4.19 -1.16
CA PHE A 148 -2.69 -5.41 -1.28
C PHE A 148 -3.29 -6.59 -0.52
N HIS A 149 -3.80 -6.36 0.69
CA HIS A 149 -4.55 -7.39 1.42
C HIS A 149 -5.83 -7.77 0.67
N GLY A 150 -6.56 -6.79 0.13
CA GLY A 150 -7.74 -7.04 -0.67
C GLY A 150 -7.43 -7.86 -1.92
N VAL A 151 -6.34 -7.57 -2.64
CA VAL A 151 -5.90 -8.39 -3.78
C VAL A 151 -5.54 -9.80 -3.32
N TYR A 152 -4.83 -9.95 -2.18
CA TYR A 152 -4.51 -11.27 -1.65
C TYR A 152 -5.76 -12.08 -1.29
N TYR A 153 -6.70 -11.49 -0.58
CA TYR A 153 -7.89 -12.22 -0.14
C TYR A 153 -8.84 -12.54 -1.30
N LEU A 154 -9.02 -11.63 -2.26
CA LEU A 154 -9.94 -11.82 -3.38
C LEU A 154 -9.34 -12.63 -4.55
N TYR A 155 -8.03 -12.55 -4.78
CA TYR A 155 -7.39 -13.19 -5.94
C TYR A 155 -6.23 -14.11 -5.54
N GLY A 156 -5.96 -14.27 -4.25
CA GLY A 156 -4.92 -15.14 -3.70
C GLY A 156 -3.50 -14.70 -4.04
N LEU A 157 -2.58 -15.62 -3.82
CA LEU A 157 -1.17 -15.44 -4.18
C LEU A 157 -0.99 -15.20 -5.68
N THR A 158 -1.82 -15.83 -6.51
CA THR A 158 -1.80 -15.64 -7.98
C THR A 158 -2.05 -14.18 -8.33
N GLY A 159 -3.07 -13.55 -7.72
CA GLY A 159 -3.34 -12.13 -7.94
C GLY A 159 -2.19 -11.22 -7.51
N LEU A 160 -1.56 -11.50 -6.35
CA LEU A 160 -0.39 -10.75 -5.90
C LEU A 160 0.82 -10.90 -6.84
N VAL A 161 1.10 -12.11 -7.31
CA VAL A 161 2.20 -12.37 -8.25
C VAL A 161 1.98 -11.65 -9.57
N LEU A 162 0.77 -11.70 -10.12
CA LEU A 162 0.42 -10.97 -11.35
C LEU A 162 0.52 -9.46 -11.17
N LEU A 163 0.02 -8.92 -10.07
CA LEU A 163 0.12 -7.50 -9.75
C LEU A 163 1.59 -7.07 -9.57
N ALA A 164 2.37 -7.84 -8.81
CA ALA A 164 3.79 -7.57 -8.63
C ALA A 164 4.54 -7.63 -9.96
N GLY A 165 4.32 -8.65 -10.77
CA GLY A 165 4.91 -8.78 -12.11
C GLY A 165 4.56 -7.61 -13.01
N PHE A 166 3.29 -7.17 -13.01
CA PHE A 166 2.84 -6.00 -13.75
C PHE A 166 3.57 -4.72 -13.29
N LEU A 167 3.59 -4.44 -12.00
CA LEU A 167 4.26 -3.25 -11.46
C LEU A 167 5.77 -3.28 -11.70
N LEU A 168 6.41 -4.44 -11.49
CA LEU A 168 7.84 -4.63 -11.71
C LEU A 168 8.22 -4.49 -13.19
N PHE A 169 7.36 -4.90 -14.11
CA PHE A 169 7.60 -4.72 -15.54
C PHE A 169 7.72 -3.23 -15.88
N PHE A 170 6.76 -2.40 -15.47
CA PHE A 170 6.78 -0.97 -15.77
C PHE A 170 7.91 -0.24 -15.04
N ALA A 171 8.04 -0.47 -13.74
CA ALA A 171 9.08 0.14 -12.93
C ALA A 171 10.47 -0.30 -13.36
N GLY A 172 10.69 -1.60 -13.55
CA GLY A 172 11.97 -2.17 -13.94
C GLY A 172 12.42 -1.66 -15.32
N ARG A 173 11.48 -1.61 -16.29
CA ARG A 173 11.75 -1.04 -17.61
C ARG A 173 12.15 0.45 -17.53
N ALA A 174 11.39 1.25 -16.80
CA ALA A 174 11.67 2.67 -16.66
C ALA A 174 13.03 2.91 -15.98
N LEU A 175 13.26 2.23 -14.85
CA LEU A 175 14.54 2.31 -14.12
C LEU A 175 15.71 1.86 -14.95
N TRP A 176 15.57 0.76 -15.70
CA TRP A 176 16.61 0.26 -16.60
C TRP A 176 16.98 1.29 -17.67
N ARG A 177 15.99 1.91 -18.33
CA ARG A 177 16.21 2.95 -19.34
C ARG A 177 16.85 4.20 -18.71
N MET A 178 16.37 4.66 -17.57
CA MET A 178 16.94 5.80 -16.85
C MET A 178 18.40 5.54 -16.42
N ALA A 179 18.72 4.32 -15.98
CA ALA A 179 20.08 3.95 -15.59
C ALA A 179 21.02 3.85 -16.80
N ARG A 180 20.53 3.35 -17.94
CA ARG A 180 21.36 3.14 -19.14
C ARG A 180 21.61 4.42 -19.91
N GLU A 181 20.63 5.29 -19.99
CA GLU A 181 20.70 6.56 -20.73
C GLU A 181 20.15 7.73 -19.89
N PRO A 182 20.82 8.10 -18.80
CA PRO A 182 20.27 9.05 -17.83
C PRO A 182 20.02 10.43 -18.45
N ARG A 183 20.89 10.91 -19.32
CA ARG A 183 20.73 12.20 -19.99
C ARG A 183 19.48 12.28 -20.86
N ARG A 184 19.01 11.14 -21.37
CA ARG A 184 17.84 11.04 -22.25
C ARG A 184 16.55 10.86 -21.47
N TYR A 185 16.57 10.03 -20.43
CA TYR A 185 15.34 9.61 -19.73
C TYR A 185 15.14 10.25 -18.37
N LEU A 186 16.16 10.86 -17.73
CA LEU A 186 15.98 11.68 -16.52
C LEU A 186 15.43 13.06 -16.89
N THR A 187 14.25 13.09 -17.48
CA THR A 187 13.55 14.31 -17.84
C THR A 187 12.44 14.61 -16.83
N LEU A 188 12.04 15.87 -16.73
CA LEU A 188 10.99 16.28 -15.79
C LEU A 188 9.68 15.47 -15.96
N PRO A 189 9.16 15.21 -17.18
CA PRO A 189 7.96 14.40 -17.35
C PRO A 189 8.13 12.96 -16.85
N VAL A 190 9.24 12.30 -17.13
CA VAL A 190 9.50 10.92 -16.68
C VAL A 190 9.58 10.86 -15.17
N CYS A 191 10.26 11.81 -14.53
CA CYS A 191 10.32 11.90 -13.08
C CYS A 191 8.95 12.18 -12.46
N ALA A 192 8.16 13.07 -13.06
CA ALA A 192 6.82 13.42 -12.56
C ALA A 192 5.86 12.22 -12.59
N PHE A 193 5.78 11.50 -13.73
CA PHE A 193 4.92 10.31 -13.83
C PHE A 193 5.45 9.14 -12.98
N GLY A 194 6.77 8.98 -12.87
CA GLY A 194 7.38 8.00 -11.97
C GLY A 194 7.00 8.29 -10.52
N MET A 195 7.09 9.54 -10.08
CA MET A 195 6.70 9.96 -8.74
C MET A 195 5.20 9.77 -8.49
N ALA A 196 4.34 10.14 -9.46
CA ALA A 196 2.90 9.94 -9.36
C ALA A 196 2.57 8.45 -9.17
N ALA A 197 3.21 7.55 -9.93
CA ALA A 197 3.03 6.11 -9.78
C ALA A 197 3.46 5.62 -8.38
N VAL A 198 4.62 6.08 -7.88
CA VAL A 198 5.09 5.73 -6.52
C VAL A 198 4.12 6.20 -5.45
N ILE A 199 3.65 7.45 -5.51
CA ILE A 199 2.68 8.00 -4.55
C ILE A 199 1.38 7.17 -4.56
N LEU A 200 0.88 6.81 -5.74
CA LEU A 200 -0.33 5.99 -5.85
C LEU A 200 -0.14 4.58 -5.30
N ILE A 201 1.01 3.94 -5.54
CA ILE A 201 1.33 2.61 -4.99
C ILE A 201 1.48 2.67 -3.46
N VAL A 202 2.15 3.69 -2.93
CA VAL A 202 2.24 3.93 -1.48
C VAL A 202 0.86 4.16 -0.88
N ASN A 203 0.01 4.96 -1.55
CA ASN A 203 -1.36 5.16 -1.10
C ASN A 203 -2.18 3.86 -1.11
N ALA A 204 -1.98 2.97 -2.09
CA ALA A 204 -2.62 1.65 -2.13
C ALA A 204 -2.29 0.78 -0.91
N TYR A 205 -1.09 0.94 -0.33
CA TYR A 205 -0.71 0.26 0.90
C TYR A 205 -1.47 0.79 2.13
N PHE A 206 -1.73 2.09 2.20
CA PHE A 206 -2.41 2.71 3.34
C PHE A 206 -3.94 2.77 3.19
N SER A 207 -4.48 2.57 2.00
CA SER A 207 -5.91 2.67 1.73
C SER A 207 -6.37 1.64 0.70
N ALA A 208 -7.66 1.29 0.74
CA ALA A 208 -8.30 0.43 -0.27
C ALA A 208 -8.87 1.25 -1.44
N SER A 209 -8.14 2.26 -1.90
CA SER A 209 -8.74 3.26 -2.80
C SER A 209 -8.03 3.41 -4.14
N VAL A 210 -6.96 2.69 -4.40
CA VAL A 210 -6.16 2.87 -5.63
C VAL A 210 -6.34 1.71 -6.60
N LEU A 211 -6.11 0.46 -6.18
CA LEU A 211 -6.13 -0.69 -7.09
C LEU A 211 -7.54 -1.21 -7.36
N ARG A 212 -8.41 -1.14 -6.36
CA ARG A 212 -9.76 -1.73 -6.42
C ARG A 212 -10.87 -0.73 -6.78
N ARG A 213 -10.57 0.57 -6.82
CA ARG A 213 -11.52 1.60 -7.24
C ARG A 213 -11.21 2.07 -8.66
N PRO A 214 -12.18 1.98 -9.60
CA PRO A 214 -11.95 2.31 -11.02
C PRO A 214 -11.36 3.70 -11.24
N ASN A 215 -11.82 4.69 -10.49
CA ASN A 215 -11.36 6.07 -10.63
C ASN A 215 -9.86 6.23 -10.31
N ALA A 216 -9.39 5.61 -9.24
CA ALA A 216 -7.99 5.75 -8.81
C ALA A 216 -7.05 4.80 -9.58
N SER A 217 -7.51 3.59 -9.91
CA SER A 217 -6.74 2.67 -10.76
C SER A 217 -6.52 3.23 -12.17
N PHE A 218 -7.45 4.06 -12.66
CA PHE A 218 -7.25 4.79 -13.92
C PHE A 218 -6.05 5.73 -13.84
N TYR A 219 -5.88 6.51 -12.76
CA TYR A 219 -4.72 7.40 -12.61
C TYR A 219 -3.40 6.64 -12.53
N LEU A 220 -3.37 5.50 -11.82
CA LEU A 220 -2.18 4.64 -11.78
C LEU A 220 -1.88 4.08 -13.17
N SER A 221 -2.88 3.58 -13.88
CA SER A 221 -2.72 3.05 -15.23
C SER A 221 -2.25 4.13 -16.21
N ALA A 222 -2.80 5.35 -16.12
CA ALA A 222 -2.37 6.48 -16.94
C ALA A 222 -0.93 6.89 -16.65
N ALA A 223 -0.53 6.94 -15.36
CA ALA A 223 0.84 7.26 -14.97
C ALA A 223 1.83 6.21 -15.48
N LEU A 224 1.51 4.91 -15.34
CA LEU A 224 2.34 3.81 -15.84
C LEU A 224 2.41 3.79 -17.37
N ALA A 225 1.30 4.04 -18.07
CA ALA A 225 1.27 4.12 -19.52
C ALA A 225 2.11 5.30 -20.04
N ALA A 226 1.97 6.49 -19.43
CA ALA A 226 2.78 7.66 -19.77
C ALA A 226 4.27 7.37 -19.54
N LEU A 227 4.62 6.78 -18.40
CA LEU A 227 5.98 6.39 -18.07
C LEU A 227 6.53 5.40 -19.10
N TYR A 228 5.72 4.41 -19.50
CA TYR A 228 6.09 3.45 -20.54
C TYR A 228 6.33 4.14 -21.88
N CYS A 229 5.41 4.99 -22.35
CA CYS A 229 5.52 5.70 -23.61
C CYS A 229 6.75 6.62 -23.64
N LEU A 230 7.00 7.38 -22.58
CA LEU A 230 8.14 8.27 -22.47
C LEU A 230 9.49 7.54 -22.44
N THR A 231 9.50 6.30 -21.96
CA THR A 231 10.70 5.46 -21.91
C THR A 231 10.80 4.44 -23.05
N ALA A 232 9.73 4.25 -23.85
CA ALA A 232 9.69 3.29 -24.96
C ALA A 232 10.29 3.85 -26.25
N HIS A 233 10.23 5.17 -26.47
CA HIS A 233 10.66 5.77 -27.71
C HIS A 233 12.18 5.64 -27.87
N ASP A 234 12.60 4.67 -28.68
CA ASP A 234 13.90 4.65 -29.31
C ASP A 234 13.90 5.74 -30.41
N GLY A 235 13.63 7.01 -30.01
CA GLY A 235 13.46 8.11 -30.94
C GLY A 235 14.61 8.13 -31.90
N ALA A 236 14.37 7.74 -33.13
CA ALA A 236 15.03 8.38 -34.22
C ALA A 236 14.77 9.90 -34.04
N ALA A 237 15.79 10.64 -33.61
CA ALA A 237 15.75 12.08 -33.77
C ALA A 237 15.31 12.30 -35.22
N PRO A 238 14.30 13.16 -35.51
CA PRO A 238 13.97 13.48 -36.89
C PRO A 238 15.29 13.79 -37.56
N SER A 239 15.60 13.05 -38.62
CA SER A 239 16.88 13.23 -39.29
C SER A 239 16.87 14.68 -39.73
N GLU A 240 17.94 15.44 -39.43
CA GLU A 240 18.11 16.84 -39.89
C GLU A 240 17.86 17.04 -41.40
N LYS A 241 17.77 15.94 -42.15
CA LYS A 241 17.48 15.92 -43.57
C LYS A 241 16.01 16.21 -43.94
N GLU A 242 15.05 16.02 -43.02
CA GLU A 242 13.66 16.32 -43.32
C GLU A 242 13.30 17.78 -43.04
N VAL A 243 14.07 18.50 -42.22
CA VAL A 243 13.81 19.92 -41.89
C VAL A 243 14.39 20.84 -43.00
N SER A 244 15.31 20.36 -43.82
CA SER A 244 15.88 21.17 -44.92
C SER A 244 15.12 21.03 -46.25
N ALA A 245 14.05 20.23 -46.30
CA ALA A 245 13.24 19.99 -47.52
C ALA A 245 11.84 20.56 -47.47
N SER A 246 11.49 21.33 -46.42
CA SER A 246 10.27 22.11 -46.31
C SER A 246 10.60 23.60 -46.29
#